data_97ffa1f546b077a8bd2098e3aefe9be2
#
_entry.id   97ffa1f546b077a8bd2098e3aefe9be2
#
_cell.length_a   1.000
_cell.length_b   1.000
_cell.length_c   1.000
_cell.angle_alpha   90.00
_cell.angle_beta   90.00
_cell.angle_gamma   90.00
#
_symmetry.space_group_name_H-M   'P 1'
#
loop_
_entity.id
_entity.type
_entity.pdbx_description
1 polymer ?
#
loop_
_entity_poly.entity_id
_entity_poly.type
_entity_poly.pdbx_seq_one_letter_code
_entity_poly.pdbx_strand_id
1 'polypeptide(L)'
;MLLQSIVDSASRTHPLSGTVADWVWLLPVLPLAGFVINGLLSLNSAHLGPDDPNAADHDPHSVGAAEASAVSHDEQPGAAGDDHHGVKRHRWAGVTSIVGPGVLIASFLLALGIWQAMASVHMDGPFIQRYFSWMPVGELQIDAALQLDQLSMVMILVVTGVGALIHIFSVGYMQDDPGYPRYFAYLNLFVFFMLVLVLGANYPVLFVGWEGVGLCSYLLIGFWFNDKVNADAGKKAFIVNRIGDFGFLVAMFMLFANIGVLDFIGVNAKAIDLGAGSVVVTAICLFMFLGCTGKS
;
A
#
# COMPACT_ATOMS: atom_id res chain seq x y z
N MET A 1 20.05 36.78 -14.38
CA MET A 1 18.71 36.98 -13.77
C MET A 1 18.05 35.69 -13.33
N LEU A 2 17.97 34.64 -14.18
CA LEU A 2 17.41 33.32 -13.81
C LEU A 2 18.17 32.59 -12.69
N LEU A 3 19.50 32.63 -12.69
CA LEU A 3 20.33 32.03 -11.63
C LEU A 3 20.18 32.72 -10.27
N GLN A 4 19.94 34.03 -10.26
CA GLN A 4 19.70 34.80 -9.02
C GLN A 4 18.33 34.49 -8.41
N SER A 5 17.29 34.27 -9.25
CA SER A 5 15.97 33.85 -8.78
C SER A 5 15.95 32.43 -8.22
N ILE A 6 16.82 31.53 -8.74
CA ILE A 6 16.96 30.16 -8.23
C ILE A 6 17.70 30.16 -6.89
N VAL A 7 18.72 31.01 -6.71
CA VAL A 7 19.46 31.14 -5.45
C VAL A 7 18.60 31.82 -4.37
N ASP A 8 17.78 32.81 -4.73
CA ASP A 8 16.85 33.48 -3.80
C ASP A 8 15.67 32.56 -3.42
N SER A 9 15.27 31.61 -4.27
CA SER A 9 14.27 30.60 -3.89
C SER A 9 14.81 29.52 -2.94
N ALA A 10 16.12 29.22 -3.01
CA ALA A 10 16.77 28.27 -2.12
C ALA A 10 16.94 28.75 -0.67
N SER A 11 16.79 30.05 -0.41
CA SER A 11 16.89 30.65 0.94
C SER A 11 15.53 30.88 1.63
N ARG A 12 14.41 30.70 0.91
CA ARG A 12 13.07 30.79 1.52
C ARG A 12 12.69 29.41 2.05
N THR A 13 12.49 29.32 3.37
CA THR A 13 11.85 28.14 3.98
C THR A 13 10.49 27.95 3.31
N HIS A 14 10.20 26.71 2.86
CA HIS A 14 8.92 26.39 2.21
C HIS A 14 7.75 26.84 3.11
N PRO A 15 6.67 27.42 2.57
CA PRO A 15 5.56 27.96 3.37
C PRO A 15 4.91 26.94 4.32
N LEU A 16 5.02 25.65 4.03
CA LEU A 16 4.53 24.56 4.89
C LEU A 16 5.49 24.16 6.01
N SER A 17 6.73 24.64 6.01
CA SER A 17 7.69 24.37 7.09
C SER A 17 7.21 24.97 8.39
N GLY A 18 7.30 24.24 9.49
CA GLY A 18 6.78 24.65 10.81
C GLY A 18 5.28 24.42 10.98
N THR A 19 4.61 23.79 10.03
CA THR A 19 3.19 23.42 10.11
C THR A 19 3.00 21.94 10.38
N VAL A 20 1.74 21.47 10.41
CA VAL A 20 1.40 20.05 10.51
C VAL A 20 2.00 19.24 9.37
N ALA A 21 2.37 19.84 8.23
CA ALA A 21 3.01 19.18 7.10
C ALA A 21 4.39 18.58 7.44
N ASP A 22 5.08 19.09 8.46
CA ASP A 22 6.34 18.49 8.94
C ASP A 22 6.17 17.07 9.49
N TRP A 23 4.94 16.68 9.82
CA TRP A 23 4.57 15.36 10.29
C TRP A 23 4.17 14.41 9.16
N VAL A 24 4.42 14.75 7.88
CA VAL A 24 4.05 13.92 6.72
C VAL A 24 4.62 12.49 6.79
N TRP A 25 5.79 12.32 7.40
CA TRP A 25 6.41 11.00 7.61
C TRP A 25 5.57 10.06 8.50
N LEU A 26 4.74 10.64 9.37
CA LEU A 26 3.89 9.86 10.27
C LEU A 26 2.74 9.18 9.50
N LEU A 27 2.35 9.72 8.33
CA LEU A 27 1.31 9.11 7.49
C LEU A 27 1.60 7.65 7.14
N PRO A 28 2.77 7.28 6.57
CA PRO A 28 3.09 5.88 6.33
C PRO A 28 3.50 5.12 7.60
N VAL A 29 4.09 5.77 8.60
CA VAL A 29 4.55 5.09 9.83
C VAL A 29 3.39 4.55 10.67
N LEU A 30 2.24 5.22 10.71
CA LEU A 30 1.07 4.75 11.45
C LEU A 30 0.56 3.39 10.93
N PRO A 31 0.27 3.19 9.63
CA PRO A 31 -0.08 1.88 9.11
C PRO A 31 1.02 0.83 9.29
N LEU A 32 2.29 1.23 9.18
CA LEU A 32 3.41 0.32 9.47
C LEU A 32 3.39 -0.17 10.92
N ALA A 33 3.11 0.70 11.88
CA ALA A 33 2.93 0.31 13.28
C ALA A 33 1.76 -0.67 13.43
N GLY A 34 0.63 -0.41 12.74
CA GLY A 34 -0.51 -1.32 12.68
C GLY A 34 -0.13 -2.70 12.11
N PHE A 35 0.66 -2.74 11.04
CA PHE A 35 1.20 -3.98 10.48
C PHE A 35 2.05 -4.74 11.50
N VAL A 36 2.99 -4.08 12.16
CA VAL A 36 3.89 -4.72 13.13
C VAL A 36 3.09 -5.30 14.31
N ILE A 37 2.16 -4.53 14.88
CA ILE A 37 1.35 -4.97 16.01
C ILE A 37 0.48 -6.17 15.60
N ASN A 38 -0.30 -6.07 14.53
CA ASN A 38 -1.19 -7.15 14.09
C ASN A 38 -0.40 -8.37 13.59
N GLY A 39 0.78 -8.16 12.98
CA GLY A 39 1.69 -9.22 12.57
C GLY A 39 2.22 -10.02 13.77
N LEU A 40 2.65 -9.34 14.84
CA LEU A 40 3.08 -9.99 16.07
C LEU A 40 1.93 -10.76 16.75
N LEU A 41 0.73 -10.20 16.77
CA LEU A 41 -0.46 -10.89 17.28
C LEU A 41 -0.78 -12.14 16.46
N SER A 42 -0.60 -12.09 15.14
CA SER A 42 -0.78 -13.24 14.25
C SER A 42 0.25 -14.34 14.52
N LEU A 43 1.52 -14.00 14.76
CA LEU A 43 2.56 -14.97 15.09
C LEU A 43 2.28 -15.69 16.42
N ASN A 44 1.77 -14.94 17.40
CA ASN A 44 1.42 -15.53 18.71
C ASN A 44 0.20 -16.48 18.63
N SER A 45 -0.68 -16.32 17.65
CA SER A 45 -1.80 -17.22 17.40
C SER A 45 -1.41 -18.47 16.60
N ALA A 46 -0.34 -18.41 15.80
CA ALA A 46 0.17 -19.57 15.05
C ALA A 46 0.78 -20.67 15.94
N HIS A 47 1.05 -20.36 17.21
CA HIS A 47 1.55 -21.33 18.20
C HIS A 47 0.42 -22.04 19.01
N LEU A 48 -0.84 -21.76 18.74
CA LEU A 48 -1.93 -22.55 19.26
C LEU A 48 -1.89 -23.92 18.52
N GLY A 49 -1.53 -24.97 19.25
CA GLY A 49 -1.30 -26.29 18.71
C GLY A 49 -2.56 -26.96 18.09
N PRO A 50 -2.50 -28.25 17.74
CA PRO A 50 -3.55 -28.98 17.04
C PRO A 50 -4.89 -29.09 17.79
N ASP A 51 -4.96 -28.58 19.01
CA ASP A 51 -6.18 -28.49 19.81
C ASP A 51 -6.96 -27.18 19.61
N ASP A 52 -6.64 -26.38 18.61
CA ASP A 52 -7.49 -25.26 18.21
C ASP A 52 -8.79 -25.83 17.64
N PRO A 53 -9.92 -25.71 18.36
CA PRO A 53 -11.20 -26.24 17.90
C PRO A 53 -11.67 -25.58 16.59
N ASN A 54 -11.03 -24.47 16.15
CA ASN A 54 -11.29 -23.85 14.86
C ASN A 54 -10.43 -24.44 13.72
N ALA A 55 -9.39 -25.25 14.02
CA ALA A 55 -8.56 -25.88 13.00
C ALA A 55 -9.23 -27.11 12.35
N ALA A 56 -10.22 -27.70 13.01
CA ALA A 56 -10.83 -28.96 12.56
C ALA A 56 -12.01 -28.78 11.58
N ASP A 57 -12.60 -27.59 11.46
CA ASP A 57 -13.83 -27.38 10.67
C ASP A 57 -13.61 -26.81 9.26
N HIS A 58 -12.37 -26.58 8.85
CA HIS A 58 -12.06 -26.22 7.46
C HIS A 58 -11.60 -27.44 6.67
N ASP A 59 -12.50 -28.38 6.44
CA ASP A 59 -12.34 -29.37 5.38
C ASP A 59 -12.59 -28.66 4.03
N PRO A 60 -11.54 -28.44 3.20
CA PRO A 60 -11.69 -27.78 1.91
C PRO A 60 -12.55 -28.60 0.91
N HIS A 61 -12.95 -29.82 1.27
CA HIS A 61 -13.81 -30.67 0.46
C HIS A 61 -15.31 -30.50 0.73
N SER A 62 -15.70 -29.74 1.77
CA SER A 62 -17.12 -29.55 2.10
C SER A 62 -17.87 -28.60 1.17
N VAL A 63 -17.18 -27.75 0.42
CA VAL A 63 -17.80 -26.78 -0.51
C VAL A 63 -18.22 -27.44 -1.84
N GLY A 64 -17.61 -28.57 -2.22
CA GLY A 64 -17.96 -29.33 -3.43
C GLY A 64 -19.11 -30.32 -3.26
N ALA A 65 -19.48 -30.66 -2.02
CA ALA A 65 -20.53 -31.65 -1.75
C ALA A 65 -21.95 -31.04 -1.70
N ALA A 66 -22.07 -29.73 -1.55
CA ALA A 66 -23.37 -29.04 -1.46
C ALA A 66 -24.11 -28.93 -2.81
N GLU A 67 -23.41 -29.00 -3.94
CA GLU A 67 -24.05 -28.92 -5.27
C GLU A 67 -24.52 -30.28 -5.83
N ALA A 68 -24.10 -31.39 -5.25
CA ALA A 68 -24.47 -32.75 -5.75
C ALA A 68 -25.67 -33.36 -5.02
N SER A 69 -26.23 -32.75 -3.97
CA SER A 69 -27.31 -33.30 -3.13
C SER A 69 -28.68 -32.70 -3.34
N ALA A 70 -28.91 -31.99 -4.42
CA ALA A 70 -30.19 -31.28 -4.67
C ALA A 70 -31.26 -32.16 -5.36
N VAL A 71 -31.22 -33.49 -5.29
CA VAL A 71 -32.34 -34.37 -5.73
C VAL A 71 -32.48 -35.53 -4.76
N SER A 72 -33.21 -35.38 -3.67
CA SER A 72 -34.10 -36.43 -3.12
C SER A 72 -35.00 -35.80 -2.04
N HIS A 73 -36.29 -35.68 -2.37
CA HIS A 73 -37.37 -35.45 -1.43
C HIS A 73 -37.47 -36.65 -0.50
N ASP A 74 -37.41 -36.38 0.83
CA ASP A 74 -38.31 -37.01 1.79
C ASP A 74 -38.41 -36.15 3.05
N GLU A 75 -39.66 -35.79 3.37
CA GLU A 75 -40.06 -34.99 4.49
C GLU A 75 -39.94 -35.79 5.81
N GLN A 76 -39.26 -35.22 6.81
CA GLN A 76 -39.59 -35.49 8.23
C GLN A 76 -39.49 -34.19 9.05
N PRO A 77 -40.56 -33.77 9.77
CA PRO A 77 -40.51 -32.63 10.65
C PRO A 77 -40.02 -33.09 12.04
N GLY A 78 -38.88 -32.59 12.46
CA GLY A 78 -38.30 -32.92 13.75
C GLY A 78 -37.29 -31.93 14.25
N ALA A 79 -37.69 -31.12 15.22
CA ALA A 79 -36.88 -30.36 16.18
C ALA A 79 -35.99 -29.24 15.59
N ALA A 80 -36.53 -28.02 15.65
CA ALA A 80 -35.77 -26.79 15.67
C ALA A 80 -34.87 -26.79 16.93
N GLY A 81 -33.68 -27.31 16.82
CA GLY A 81 -32.57 -27.00 17.72
C GLY A 81 -31.98 -25.67 17.25
N ASP A 82 -32.19 -24.65 18.03
CA ASP A 82 -31.60 -23.33 17.86
C ASP A 82 -30.11 -23.39 18.26
N ASP A 83 -29.30 -24.13 17.47
CA ASP A 83 -27.87 -24.15 17.60
C ASP A 83 -27.33 -22.85 17.02
N HIS A 84 -27.50 -21.78 17.79
CA HIS A 84 -26.61 -20.63 17.71
C HIS A 84 -25.20 -21.14 18.04
N HIS A 85 -24.49 -21.69 17.05
CA HIS A 85 -23.04 -21.86 17.13
C HIS A 85 -22.45 -20.48 17.37
N GLY A 86 -22.18 -20.17 18.63
CA GLY A 86 -21.57 -18.91 19.02
C GLY A 86 -20.27 -18.78 18.27
N VAL A 87 -20.22 -17.80 17.36
CA VAL A 87 -19.06 -17.43 16.57
C VAL A 87 -17.84 -17.31 17.50
N LYS A 88 -16.89 -18.24 17.41
CA LYS A 88 -15.67 -18.21 18.22
C LYS A 88 -14.71 -17.18 17.64
N ARG A 89 -14.75 -15.97 18.18
CA ARG A 89 -13.84 -14.91 17.78
C ARG A 89 -12.39 -15.25 18.13
N HIS A 90 -11.46 -14.89 17.26
CA HIS A 90 -10.02 -14.99 17.51
C HIS A 90 -9.64 -14.33 18.84
N ARG A 91 -8.72 -14.95 19.62
CA ARG A 91 -8.28 -14.45 20.94
C ARG A 91 -7.90 -12.97 20.96
N TRP A 92 -7.25 -12.49 19.90
CA TRP A 92 -6.77 -11.12 19.77
C TRP A 92 -7.70 -10.22 18.94
N ALA A 93 -8.89 -10.70 18.58
CA ALA A 93 -9.81 -9.95 17.72
C ALA A 93 -10.11 -8.54 18.26
N GLY A 94 -10.28 -8.39 19.58
CA GLY A 94 -10.55 -7.08 20.19
C GLY A 94 -9.43 -6.06 19.97
N VAL A 95 -8.16 -6.46 20.16
CA VAL A 95 -7.01 -5.59 19.95
C VAL A 95 -6.84 -5.26 18.48
N THR A 96 -6.91 -6.28 17.61
CA THR A 96 -6.80 -6.12 16.16
C THR A 96 -7.88 -5.22 15.58
N SER A 97 -9.15 -5.34 16.07
CA SER A 97 -10.29 -4.51 15.63
C SER A 97 -10.13 -3.03 15.99
N ILE A 98 -9.33 -2.72 17.00
CA ILE A 98 -9.03 -1.33 17.40
C ILE A 98 -7.80 -0.83 16.66
N VAL A 99 -6.71 -1.60 16.66
CA VAL A 99 -5.44 -1.19 16.07
C VAL A 99 -5.54 -1.06 14.56
N GLY A 100 -6.11 -2.06 13.87
CA GLY A 100 -6.21 -2.07 12.40
C GLY A 100 -6.88 -0.80 11.84
N PRO A 101 -8.17 -0.55 12.14
CA PRO A 101 -8.84 0.68 11.71
C PRO A 101 -8.31 1.94 12.39
N GLY A 102 -7.90 1.86 13.66
CA GLY A 102 -7.48 3.02 14.47
C GLY A 102 -6.29 3.75 13.89
N VAL A 103 -5.26 3.02 13.41
CA VAL A 103 -4.09 3.65 12.79
C VAL A 103 -4.44 4.36 11.47
N LEU A 104 -5.41 3.84 10.70
CA LEU A 104 -5.88 4.49 9.48
C LEU A 104 -6.72 5.74 9.77
N ILE A 105 -7.58 5.67 10.77
CA ILE A 105 -8.35 6.84 11.22
C ILE A 105 -7.39 7.94 11.67
N ALA A 106 -6.36 7.61 12.45
CA ALA A 106 -5.35 8.55 12.87
C ALA A 106 -4.58 9.15 11.67
N SER A 107 -4.19 8.32 10.69
CA SER A 107 -3.55 8.79 9.45
C SER A 107 -4.48 9.71 8.65
N PHE A 108 -5.77 9.39 8.55
CA PHE A 108 -6.74 10.23 7.86
C PHE A 108 -6.94 11.58 8.54
N LEU A 109 -7.04 11.62 9.86
CA LEU A 109 -7.14 12.88 10.62
C LEU A 109 -5.88 13.75 10.45
N LEU A 110 -4.70 13.13 10.44
CA LEU A 110 -3.45 13.83 10.14
C LEU A 110 -3.46 14.36 8.71
N ALA A 111 -3.91 13.57 7.73
CA ALA A 111 -4.05 13.98 6.34
C ALA A 111 -4.98 15.18 6.18
N LEU A 112 -6.12 15.22 6.89
CA LEU A 112 -7.02 16.36 6.92
C LEU A 112 -6.35 17.61 7.49
N GLY A 113 -5.55 17.47 8.56
CA GLY A 113 -4.77 18.58 9.13
C GLY A 113 -3.74 19.13 8.14
N ILE A 114 -3.03 18.27 7.44
CA ILE A 114 -2.06 18.65 6.40
C ILE A 114 -2.78 19.33 5.23
N TRP A 115 -3.91 18.76 4.77
CA TRP A 115 -4.73 19.38 3.72
C TRP A 115 -5.18 20.79 4.10
N GLN A 116 -5.62 20.99 5.34
CA GLN A 116 -6.03 22.31 5.83
C GLN A 116 -4.85 23.30 5.83
N ALA A 117 -3.65 22.86 6.25
CA ALA A 117 -2.44 23.67 6.18
C ALA A 117 -2.10 24.04 4.74
N MET A 118 -2.17 23.09 3.79
CA MET A 118 -1.95 23.35 2.36
C MET A 118 -2.98 24.33 1.78
N ALA A 119 -4.24 24.22 2.16
CA ALA A 119 -5.31 25.09 1.67
C ALA A 119 -5.17 26.55 2.17
N SER A 120 -4.45 26.77 3.28
CA SER A 120 -4.23 28.09 3.86
C SER A 120 -3.03 28.85 3.27
N VAL A 121 -2.21 28.17 2.43
CA VAL A 121 -0.94 28.70 1.92
C VAL A 121 -0.88 28.58 0.40
N HIS A 122 -0.30 29.60 -0.27
CA HIS A 122 0.00 29.48 -1.69
C HIS A 122 1.30 28.69 -1.88
N MET A 123 1.22 27.59 -2.63
CA MET A 123 2.35 26.71 -2.91
C MET A 123 2.90 26.98 -4.31
N ASP A 124 4.13 27.48 -4.41
CA ASP A 124 4.84 27.69 -5.68
C ASP A 124 5.51 26.39 -6.20
N GLY A 125 5.56 25.35 -5.38
CA GLY A 125 6.15 24.04 -5.71
C GLY A 125 5.84 22.99 -4.67
N PRO A 126 6.29 21.73 -4.87
CA PRO A 126 6.05 20.66 -3.92
C PRO A 126 6.88 20.85 -2.63
N PHE A 127 6.30 20.45 -1.50
CA PHE A 127 7.01 20.35 -0.23
C PHE A 127 7.79 19.04 -0.18
N ILE A 128 9.13 19.10 -0.09
CA ILE A 128 10.00 17.93 -0.04
C ILE A 128 10.67 17.85 1.31
N GLN A 129 10.49 16.70 1.97
CA GLN A 129 11.15 16.41 3.23
C GLN A 129 12.17 15.29 3.01
N ARG A 130 13.46 15.62 3.15
CA ARG A 130 14.58 14.70 3.02
C ARG A 130 14.97 14.16 4.40
N TYR A 131 15.19 12.84 4.50
CA TYR A 131 15.54 12.18 5.76
C TYR A 131 17.01 11.76 5.79
N PHE A 132 17.46 11.02 4.80
CA PHE A 132 18.84 10.57 4.67
C PHE A 132 19.19 10.27 3.21
N SER A 133 20.48 10.31 2.89
CA SER A 133 20.96 9.86 1.59
C SER A 133 20.98 8.33 1.58
N TRP A 134 20.16 7.72 0.69
CA TRP A 134 20.00 6.26 0.64
C TRP A 134 21.07 5.60 -0.22
N MET A 135 21.27 6.09 -1.47
CA MET A 135 22.26 5.54 -2.40
C MET A 135 23.15 6.65 -2.98
N PRO A 136 24.18 7.08 -2.26
CA PRO A 136 25.18 8.02 -2.76
C PRO A 136 26.30 7.23 -3.48
N VAL A 137 26.23 7.07 -4.81
CA VAL A 137 27.21 6.32 -5.60
C VAL A 137 27.67 7.15 -6.80
N GLY A 138 28.85 7.75 -6.70
CA GLY A 138 29.37 8.62 -7.76
C GLY A 138 28.44 9.81 -8.03
N GLU A 139 27.96 9.92 -9.26
CA GLU A 139 27.02 10.96 -9.65
C GLU A 139 25.56 10.64 -9.27
N LEU A 140 25.27 9.37 -8.95
CA LEU A 140 23.94 8.97 -8.50
C LEU A 140 23.73 9.37 -7.05
N GLN A 141 22.77 10.28 -6.82
CA GLN A 141 22.34 10.72 -5.51
C GLN A 141 20.86 10.41 -5.35
N ILE A 142 20.54 9.42 -4.51
CA ILE A 142 19.15 9.06 -4.20
C ILE A 142 18.91 9.25 -2.71
N ASP A 143 18.05 10.18 -2.39
CA ASP A 143 17.66 10.46 -1.02
C ASP A 143 16.36 9.69 -0.67
N ALA A 144 16.28 9.19 0.56
CA ALA A 144 15.01 8.81 1.15
C ALA A 144 14.26 10.10 1.48
N ALA A 145 13.32 10.47 0.63
CA ALA A 145 12.58 11.72 0.71
C ALA A 145 11.13 11.51 0.37
N LEU A 146 10.26 12.28 1.03
CA LEU A 146 8.84 12.35 0.76
C LEU A 146 8.50 13.70 0.13
N GLN A 147 7.62 13.67 -0.86
CA GLN A 147 7.12 14.84 -1.57
C GLN A 147 5.63 14.99 -1.34
N LEU A 148 5.21 16.20 -1.00
CA LEU A 148 3.82 16.57 -0.80
C LEU A 148 3.45 17.69 -1.78
N ASP A 149 2.46 17.41 -2.62
CA ASP A 149 1.86 18.34 -3.57
C ASP A 149 0.33 18.16 -3.63
N GLN A 150 -0.36 18.91 -4.48
CA GLN A 150 -1.81 18.82 -4.59
C GLN A 150 -2.28 17.45 -5.06
N LEU A 151 -1.56 16.83 -5.99
CA LEU A 151 -1.91 15.51 -6.53
C LEU A 151 -1.72 14.41 -5.49
N SER A 152 -0.56 14.40 -4.83
CA SER A 152 -0.29 13.45 -3.74
C SER A 152 -1.29 13.60 -2.60
N MET A 153 -1.68 14.84 -2.27
CA MET A 153 -2.66 15.11 -1.19
C MET A 153 -4.03 14.51 -1.49
N VAL A 154 -4.54 14.64 -2.73
CA VAL A 154 -5.80 14.00 -3.14
C VAL A 154 -5.69 12.48 -2.96
N MET A 155 -4.61 11.88 -3.41
CA MET A 155 -4.39 10.43 -3.27
C MET A 155 -4.27 10.01 -1.80
N ILE A 156 -3.58 10.78 -0.96
CA ILE A 156 -3.45 10.51 0.49
C ILE A 156 -4.84 10.49 1.15
N LEU A 157 -5.69 11.47 0.86
CA LEU A 157 -7.06 11.53 1.42
C LEU A 157 -7.89 10.32 0.99
N VAL A 158 -7.81 9.91 -0.28
CA VAL A 158 -8.51 8.72 -0.77
C VAL A 158 -7.96 7.45 -0.09
N VAL A 159 -6.63 7.25 -0.09
CA VAL A 159 -5.99 6.05 0.47
C VAL A 159 -6.28 5.91 1.96
N THR A 160 -6.16 6.99 2.73
CA THR A 160 -6.38 6.94 4.18
C THR A 160 -7.88 6.92 4.53
N GLY A 161 -8.71 7.72 3.86
CA GLY A 161 -10.14 7.83 4.14
C GLY A 161 -10.92 6.59 3.73
N VAL A 162 -10.85 6.21 2.46
CA VAL A 162 -11.52 4.97 1.97
C VAL A 162 -10.88 3.75 2.61
N GLY A 163 -9.55 3.74 2.79
CA GLY A 163 -8.84 2.69 3.51
C GLY A 163 -9.37 2.50 4.93
N ALA A 164 -9.61 3.58 5.69
CA ALA A 164 -10.22 3.50 7.03
C ALA A 164 -11.61 2.87 6.99
N LEU A 165 -12.45 3.25 6.02
CA LEU A 165 -13.79 2.65 5.86
C LEU A 165 -13.72 1.15 5.54
N ILE A 166 -12.79 0.75 4.67
CA ILE A 166 -12.55 -0.66 4.35
C ILE A 166 -12.11 -1.44 5.60
N HIS A 167 -11.20 -0.87 6.41
CA HIS A 167 -10.77 -1.52 7.65
C HIS A 167 -11.91 -1.67 8.65
N ILE A 168 -12.78 -0.65 8.81
CA ILE A 168 -13.96 -0.72 9.68
C ILE A 168 -14.90 -1.82 9.18
N PHE A 169 -15.20 -1.87 7.88
CA PHE A 169 -16.03 -2.92 7.28
C PHE A 169 -15.44 -4.31 7.52
N SER A 170 -14.13 -4.45 7.36
CA SER A 170 -13.41 -5.72 7.51
C SER A 170 -13.46 -6.28 8.94
N VAL A 171 -13.71 -5.44 9.95
CA VAL A 171 -13.91 -5.91 11.34
C VAL A 171 -15.09 -6.89 11.43
N GLY A 172 -16.21 -6.57 10.77
CA GLY A 172 -17.36 -7.47 10.72
C GLY A 172 -17.19 -8.61 9.72
N TYR A 173 -16.59 -8.29 8.55
CA TYR A 173 -16.45 -9.26 7.46
C TYR A 173 -15.55 -10.45 7.79
N MET A 174 -14.43 -10.22 8.49
CA MET A 174 -13.41 -11.23 8.80
C MET A 174 -13.49 -11.76 10.25
N GLN A 175 -14.54 -11.42 11.01
CA GLN A 175 -14.59 -11.70 12.45
C GLN A 175 -14.48 -13.19 12.80
N ASP A 176 -14.92 -14.07 11.89
CA ASP A 176 -15.01 -15.50 12.08
C ASP A 176 -13.80 -16.26 11.49
N ASP A 177 -12.88 -15.54 10.82
CA ASP A 177 -11.72 -16.14 10.19
C ASP A 177 -10.56 -16.33 11.19
N PRO A 178 -9.96 -17.53 11.28
CA PRO A 178 -8.82 -17.79 12.16
C PRO A 178 -7.59 -16.95 11.80
N GLY A 179 -7.48 -16.47 10.57
CA GLY A 179 -6.43 -15.57 10.11
C GLY A 179 -6.70 -14.08 10.37
N TYR A 180 -7.67 -13.72 11.19
CA TYR A 180 -8.10 -12.35 11.44
C TYR A 180 -6.95 -11.35 11.68
N PRO A 181 -5.98 -11.55 12.60
CA PRO A 181 -4.88 -10.61 12.79
C PRO A 181 -3.94 -10.54 11.58
N ARG A 182 -3.73 -11.66 10.87
CA ARG A 182 -2.92 -11.72 9.66
C ARG A 182 -3.51 -10.89 8.53
N TYR A 183 -4.84 -10.95 8.37
CA TYR A 183 -5.55 -10.14 7.38
C TYR A 183 -5.34 -8.64 7.61
N PHE A 184 -5.55 -8.16 8.86
CA PHE A 184 -5.31 -6.75 9.19
C PHE A 184 -3.85 -6.34 9.10
N ALA A 185 -2.91 -7.25 9.38
CA ALA A 185 -1.50 -6.99 9.14
C ALA A 185 -1.26 -6.71 7.64
N TYR A 186 -1.76 -7.56 6.74
CA TYR A 186 -1.58 -7.37 5.29
C TYR A 186 -2.26 -6.10 4.77
N LEU A 187 -3.45 -5.77 5.26
CA LEU A 187 -4.13 -4.53 4.89
C LEU A 187 -3.35 -3.28 5.34
N ASN A 188 -2.86 -3.27 6.58
CA ASN A 188 -2.06 -2.16 7.09
C ASN A 188 -0.74 -2.02 6.31
N LEU A 189 -0.08 -3.14 5.99
CA LEU A 189 1.12 -3.15 5.16
C LEU A 189 0.84 -2.60 3.75
N PHE A 190 -0.29 -2.96 3.16
CA PHE A 190 -0.72 -2.42 1.88
C PHE A 190 -0.84 -0.90 1.91
N VAL A 191 -1.50 -0.35 2.93
CA VAL A 191 -1.65 1.11 3.07
C VAL A 191 -0.31 1.80 3.31
N PHE A 192 0.59 1.19 4.09
CA PHE A 192 1.96 1.69 4.26
C PHE A 192 2.66 1.85 2.91
N PHE A 193 2.74 0.79 2.11
CA PHE A 193 3.40 0.85 0.81
C PHE A 193 2.69 1.77 -0.18
N MET A 194 1.36 1.85 -0.11
CA MET A 194 0.59 2.78 -0.95
C MET A 194 0.93 4.24 -0.61
N LEU A 195 1.11 4.57 0.67
CA LEU A 195 1.52 5.91 1.09
C LEU A 195 2.99 6.19 0.73
N VAL A 196 3.89 5.21 0.83
CA VAL A 196 5.27 5.34 0.34
C VAL A 196 5.29 5.61 -1.17
N LEU A 197 4.45 4.91 -1.93
CA LEU A 197 4.33 5.10 -3.38
C LEU A 197 3.85 6.51 -3.73
N VAL A 198 2.81 6.99 -3.06
CA VAL A 198 2.18 8.29 -3.35
C VAL A 198 3.05 9.45 -2.92
N LEU A 199 3.78 9.29 -1.82
CA LEU A 199 4.64 10.33 -1.23
C LEU A 199 6.09 10.29 -1.72
N GLY A 200 6.54 9.26 -2.45
CA GLY A 200 7.92 9.16 -2.91
C GLY A 200 8.36 10.38 -3.71
N ALA A 201 9.49 11.01 -3.34
CA ALA A 201 10.03 12.20 -4.02
C ALA A 201 10.87 11.87 -5.26
N ASN A 202 11.13 10.61 -5.52
CA ASN A 202 11.93 10.14 -6.65
C ASN A 202 11.46 8.76 -7.12
N TYR A 203 11.84 8.38 -8.34
CA TYR A 203 11.47 7.10 -8.94
C TYR A 203 11.88 5.87 -8.11
N PRO A 204 13.07 5.79 -7.49
CA PRO A 204 13.44 4.66 -6.64
C PRO A 204 12.57 4.51 -5.39
N VAL A 205 12.24 5.58 -4.67
CA VAL A 205 11.34 5.52 -3.51
C VAL A 205 9.92 5.15 -3.94
N LEU A 206 9.42 5.74 -5.04
CA LEU A 206 8.15 5.35 -5.64
C LEU A 206 8.16 3.86 -5.97
N PHE A 207 9.25 3.35 -6.55
CA PHE A 207 9.37 1.94 -6.93
C PHE A 207 9.36 0.99 -5.74
N VAL A 208 9.93 1.38 -4.60
CA VAL A 208 9.79 0.60 -3.34
C VAL A 208 8.32 0.46 -2.95
N GLY A 209 7.56 1.55 -2.99
CA GLY A 209 6.12 1.51 -2.76
C GLY A 209 5.39 0.64 -3.77
N TRP A 210 5.75 0.78 -5.06
CA TRP A 210 5.19 0.01 -6.18
C TRP A 210 5.35 -1.51 -6.02
N GLU A 211 6.55 -1.94 -5.67
CA GLU A 211 6.86 -3.34 -5.38
C GLU A 211 6.14 -3.85 -4.12
N GLY A 212 6.09 -3.00 -3.09
CA GLY A 212 5.43 -3.33 -1.83
C GLY A 212 3.93 -3.56 -1.98
N VAL A 213 3.22 -2.72 -2.76
CA VAL A 213 1.78 -2.95 -3.03
C VAL A 213 1.57 -4.21 -3.88
N GLY A 214 2.51 -4.56 -4.78
CA GLY A 214 2.51 -5.82 -5.51
C GLY A 214 2.62 -7.04 -4.59
N LEU A 215 3.53 -6.98 -3.63
CA LEU A 215 3.67 -8.02 -2.60
C LEU A 215 2.39 -8.15 -1.76
N CYS A 216 1.82 -7.04 -1.29
CA CYS A 216 0.59 -7.07 -0.50
C CYS A 216 -0.59 -7.62 -1.29
N SER A 217 -0.68 -7.30 -2.58
CA SER A 217 -1.68 -7.88 -3.49
C SER A 217 -1.54 -9.41 -3.55
N TYR A 218 -0.32 -9.92 -3.72
CA TYR A 218 -0.06 -11.36 -3.68
C TYR A 218 -0.52 -12.00 -2.36
N LEU A 219 -0.18 -11.39 -1.22
CA LEU A 219 -0.53 -11.90 0.11
C LEU A 219 -2.04 -11.88 0.37
N LEU A 220 -2.76 -10.89 -0.15
CA LEU A 220 -4.20 -10.75 0.03
C LEU A 220 -5.00 -11.65 -0.94
N ILE A 221 -4.58 -11.78 -2.21
CA ILE A 221 -5.20 -12.70 -3.17
C ILE A 221 -5.02 -14.15 -2.70
N GLY A 222 -3.81 -14.50 -2.26
CA GLY A 222 -3.49 -15.81 -1.71
C GLY A 222 -3.78 -15.95 -0.22
N PHE A 223 -4.69 -15.15 0.36
CA PHE A 223 -4.91 -15.15 1.80
C PHE A 223 -5.34 -16.53 2.33
N TRP A 224 -6.28 -17.18 1.66
CA TRP A 224 -6.69 -18.55 1.92
C TRP A 224 -5.83 -19.54 1.13
N PHE A 225 -4.53 -19.59 1.44
CA PHE A 225 -3.51 -20.35 0.70
C PHE A 225 -3.68 -21.87 0.76
N ASN A 226 -4.49 -22.38 1.68
CA ASN A 226 -4.86 -23.82 1.74
C ASN A 226 -5.63 -24.24 0.50
N ASP A 227 -6.41 -23.34 -0.09
CA ASP A 227 -7.04 -23.57 -1.38
C ASP A 227 -6.03 -23.32 -2.51
N LYS A 228 -5.79 -24.38 -3.30
CA LYS A 228 -4.86 -24.34 -4.43
C LYS A 228 -5.23 -23.29 -5.47
N VAL A 229 -6.53 -23.07 -5.71
CA VAL A 229 -7.01 -22.06 -6.70
C VAL A 229 -6.59 -20.68 -6.28
N ASN A 230 -6.77 -20.32 -5.00
CA ASN A 230 -6.39 -19.02 -4.46
C ASN A 230 -4.85 -18.84 -4.45
N ALA A 231 -4.11 -19.89 -4.08
CA ALA A 231 -2.65 -19.88 -4.09
C ALA A 231 -2.10 -19.68 -5.51
N ASP A 232 -2.67 -20.34 -6.50
CA ASP A 232 -2.25 -20.22 -7.90
C ASP A 232 -2.65 -18.86 -8.50
N ALA A 233 -3.82 -18.31 -8.12
CA ALA A 233 -4.24 -16.96 -8.49
C ALA A 233 -3.26 -15.90 -7.95
N GLY A 234 -2.86 -15.99 -6.68
CA GLY A 234 -1.86 -15.12 -6.07
C GLY A 234 -0.52 -15.18 -6.81
N LYS A 235 0.00 -16.38 -7.08
CA LYS A 235 1.24 -16.57 -7.84
C LYS A 235 1.15 -15.95 -9.24
N LYS A 236 0.02 -16.16 -9.94
CA LYS A 236 -0.20 -15.58 -11.27
C LYS A 236 -0.14 -14.05 -11.23
N ALA A 237 -0.87 -13.44 -10.31
CA ALA A 237 -0.86 -11.99 -10.14
C ALA A 237 0.55 -11.46 -9.86
N PHE A 238 1.31 -12.12 -8.97
CA PHE A 238 2.68 -11.70 -8.64
C PHE A 238 3.62 -11.79 -9.84
N ILE A 239 3.58 -12.87 -10.62
CA ILE A 239 4.45 -13.06 -11.79
C ILE A 239 4.14 -12.02 -12.88
N VAL A 240 2.85 -11.77 -13.16
CA VAL A 240 2.43 -10.78 -14.16
C VAL A 240 2.87 -9.37 -13.75
N ASN A 241 2.69 -9.01 -12.48
CA ASN A 241 3.19 -7.75 -11.94
C ASN A 241 4.70 -7.62 -12.15
N ARG A 242 5.48 -8.69 -11.87
CA ARG A 242 6.95 -8.68 -11.99
C ARG A 242 7.42 -8.47 -13.41
N ILE A 243 6.70 -8.98 -14.41
CA ILE A 243 7.01 -8.72 -15.82
C ILE A 243 6.84 -7.22 -16.15
N GLY A 244 5.77 -6.59 -15.63
CA GLY A 244 5.59 -5.16 -15.76
C GLY A 244 6.68 -4.35 -15.05
N ASP A 245 7.04 -4.74 -13.83
CA ASP A 245 8.05 -4.08 -13.00
C ASP A 245 9.43 -4.06 -13.67
N PHE A 246 9.76 -5.09 -14.47
CA PHE A 246 10.96 -5.08 -15.32
C PHE A 246 10.96 -3.91 -16.30
N GLY A 247 9.81 -3.61 -16.95
CA GLY A 247 9.68 -2.45 -17.80
C GLY A 247 9.95 -1.14 -17.06
N PHE A 248 9.41 -0.99 -15.85
CA PHE A 248 9.64 0.18 -15.02
C PHE A 248 11.12 0.36 -14.64
N LEU A 249 11.82 -0.73 -14.29
CA LEU A 249 13.27 -0.72 -14.02
C LEU A 249 14.08 -0.27 -15.25
N VAL A 250 13.77 -0.80 -16.44
CA VAL A 250 14.43 -0.38 -17.69
C VAL A 250 14.23 1.13 -17.90
N ALA A 251 13.02 1.64 -17.68
CA ALA A 251 12.75 3.08 -17.79
C ALA A 251 13.59 3.91 -16.82
N MET A 252 13.73 3.47 -15.56
CA MET A 252 14.60 4.15 -14.58
C MET A 252 16.08 4.14 -15.01
N PHE A 253 16.59 3.03 -15.54
CA PHE A 253 17.97 2.96 -16.04
C PHE A 253 18.17 3.87 -17.24
N MET A 254 17.20 3.96 -18.16
CA MET A 254 17.24 4.89 -19.28
C MET A 254 17.18 6.35 -18.82
N LEU A 255 16.36 6.68 -17.81
CA LEU A 255 16.34 8.01 -17.20
C LEU A 255 17.72 8.38 -16.65
N PHE A 256 18.32 7.52 -15.86
CA PHE A 256 19.63 7.79 -15.29
C PHE A 256 20.71 7.92 -16.37
N ALA A 257 20.74 7.02 -17.35
CA ALA A 257 21.76 7.02 -18.40
C ALA A 257 21.69 8.26 -19.31
N ASN A 258 20.51 8.85 -19.53
CA ASN A 258 20.32 9.97 -20.46
C ASN A 258 20.13 11.32 -19.76
N ILE A 259 19.61 11.34 -18.53
CA ILE A 259 19.26 12.56 -17.78
C ILE A 259 20.18 12.74 -16.57
N GLY A 260 20.71 11.65 -16.01
CA GLY A 260 21.66 11.66 -14.89
C GLY A 260 21.03 11.89 -13.51
N VAL A 261 19.68 12.02 -13.42
CA VAL A 261 18.95 12.21 -12.17
C VAL A 261 17.69 11.36 -12.16
N LEU A 262 17.19 11.03 -10.95
CA LEU A 262 15.97 10.21 -10.75
C LEU A 262 14.93 10.88 -9.85
N ASP A 263 15.14 12.12 -9.41
CA ASP A 263 14.13 12.91 -8.73
C ASP A 263 13.18 13.56 -9.74
N PHE A 264 11.90 13.70 -9.40
CA PHE A 264 10.87 14.17 -10.33
C PHE A 264 11.13 15.58 -10.84
N ILE A 265 11.60 16.49 -9.97
CA ILE A 265 11.88 17.88 -10.35
C ILE A 265 13.04 17.94 -11.33
N GLY A 266 14.15 17.26 -11.01
CA GLY A 266 15.33 17.23 -11.86
C GLY A 266 15.06 16.57 -13.21
N VAL A 267 14.31 15.47 -13.24
CA VAL A 267 13.90 14.81 -14.49
C VAL A 267 13.05 15.74 -15.34
N ASN A 268 12.02 16.39 -14.76
CA ASN A 268 11.16 17.32 -15.50
C ASN A 268 11.93 18.53 -16.05
N ALA A 269 12.86 19.07 -15.27
CA ALA A 269 13.67 20.20 -15.71
C ALA A 269 14.60 19.85 -16.88
N LYS A 270 15.29 18.69 -16.81
CA LYS A 270 16.27 18.25 -17.81
C LYS A 270 15.63 17.56 -19.02
N ALA A 271 14.43 17.00 -18.90
CA ALA A 271 13.75 16.34 -20.01
C ALA A 271 13.46 17.31 -21.18
N ILE A 272 13.32 18.60 -20.88
CA ILE A 272 13.12 19.66 -21.87
C ILE A 272 14.34 19.76 -22.82
N ASP A 273 15.54 19.53 -22.31
CA ASP A 273 16.80 19.62 -23.09
C ASP A 273 16.91 18.49 -24.13
N LEU A 274 16.21 17.38 -23.95
CA LEU A 274 16.16 16.26 -24.90
C LEU A 274 15.26 16.57 -26.11
N GLY A 275 14.48 17.63 -26.06
CA GLY A 275 13.62 18.10 -27.15
C GLY A 275 12.32 17.31 -27.33
N ALA A 276 11.33 17.99 -27.92
CA ALA A 276 10.07 17.37 -28.28
C ALA A 276 10.25 16.30 -29.37
N GLY A 277 9.63 15.13 -29.18
CA GLY A 277 9.71 14.00 -30.13
C GLY A 277 10.98 13.15 -29.99
N SER A 278 11.75 13.32 -28.93
CA SER A 278 12.93 12.48 -28.66
C SER A 278 12.54 10.99 -28.56
N VAL A 279 13.21 10.15 -29.34
CA VAL A 279 13.03 8.69 -29.33
C VAL A 279 13.33 8.13 -27.93
N VAL A 280 14.30 8.69 -27.22
CA VAL A 280 14.68 8.27 -25.85
C VAL A 280 13.54 8.54 -24.89
N VAL A 281 12.97 9.74 -24.89
CA VAL A 281 11.83 10.08 -24.01
C VAL A 281 10.63 9.21 -24.33
N THR A 282 10.33 8.98 -25.60
CA THR A 282 9.25 8.09 -26.02
C THR A 282 9.48 6.65 -25.52
N ALA A 283 10.70 6.13 -25.63
CA ALA A 283 11.02 4.78 -25.14
C ALA A 283 10.89 4.68 -23.61
N ILE A 284 11.36 5.68 -22.86
CA ILE A 284 11.20 5.75 -21.40
C ILE A 284 9.72 5.71 -21.02
N CYS A 285 8.87 6.53 -21.67
CA CYS A 285 7.45 6.55 -21.42
C CYS A 285 6.77 5.20 -21.75
N LEU A 286 7.15 4.55 -22.85
CA LEU A 286 6.62 3.24 -23.22
C LEU A 286 7.02 2.14 -22.23
N PHE A 287 8.25 2.14 -21.72
CA PHE A 287 8.67 1.21 -20.68
C PHE A 287 7.99 1.47 -19.34
N MET A 288 7.78 2.74 -18.96
CA MET A 288 6.94 3.06 -17.78
C MET A 288 5.50 2.60 -17.96
N PHE A 289 4.93 2.81 -19.15
CA PHE A 289 3.58 2.33 -19.49
C PHE A 289 3.49 0.81 -19.42
N LEU A 290 4.51 0.07 -19.89
CA LEU A 290 4.60 -1.38 -19.72
C LEU A 290 4.55 -1.77 -18.22
N GLY A 291 5.26 -1.03 -17.35
CA GLY A 291 5.17 -1.19 -15.90
C GLY A 291 3.74 -1.04 -15.39
N CYS A 292 3.03 -0.01 -15.84
CA CYS A 292 1.63 0.23 -15.45
C CYS A 292 0.70 -0.91 -15.89
N THR A 293 0.87 -1.46 -17.10
CA THR A 293 0.02 -2.56 -17.62
C THR A 293 0.16 -3.85 -16.84
N GLY A 294 1.28 -4.07 -16.16
CA GLY A 294 1.47 -5.23 -15.29
C GLY A 294 0.61 -5.18 -14.01
N LYS A 295 0.23 -3.97 -13.56
CA LYS A 295 -0.56 -3.77 -12.33
C LYS A 295 -2.06 -3.60 -12.58
N SER A 296 -2.46 -3.20 -13.81
CA SER A 296 -3.84 -2.84 -14.14
C SER A 296 -4.61 -4.00 -14.75
#